data_721ab4b21acd5a9e8901ba2bdb70d6e4
#
_entry.id   721ab4b21acd5a9e8901ba2bdb70d6e4
#
_cell.length_a   1.000
_cell.length_b   1.000
_cell.length_c   1.000
_cell.angle_alpha   90.00
_cell.angle_beta   90.00
_cell.angle_gamma   90.00
#
_symmetry.space_group_name_H-M   'P 1'
#
loop_
_entity.id
_entity.type
_entity.pdbx_description
1 polymer ?
#
loop_
_entity_poly.entity_id
_entity_poly.type
_entity_poly.pdbx_seq_one_letter_code
_entity_poly.pdbx_strand_id
1 'polypeptide(L)' 'CTPVSSSQAKPGDLVFFVGTYDTPGVSHVGLYVGNSMMLHCGDPISYTNLNSNYWQSHFYSFWRLP' A
#
# COMPACT_ATOMS: atom_id res chain seq x y z
N CYS A 1 -1.35 14.09 5.76
CA CYS A 1 -0.79 12.75 6.02
C CYS A 1 0.69 12.86 6.36
N THR A 2 1.19 11.96 7.17
CA THR A 2 2.58 11.91 7.58
C THR A 2 3.23 10.64 7.02
N PRO A 3 4.40 10.74 6.36
CA PRO A 3 5.09 9.54 5.88
C PRO A 3 5.57 8.67 7.05
N VAL A 4 5.53 7.36 6.85
CA VAL A 4 5.88 6.38 7.87
C VAL A 4 6.86 5.38 7.26
N SER A 5 7.92 5.03 7.98
CA SER A 5 8.84 3.99 7.50
C SER A 5 8.17 2.61 7.54
N SER A 6 8.63 1.71 6.68
CA SER A 6 8.07 0.35 6.62
C SER A 6 8.16 -0.38 7.96
N SER A 7 9.23 -0.13 8.71
CA SER A 7 9.42 -0.77 10.02
C SER A 7 8.48 -0.23 11.08
N GLN A 8 7.83 0.91 10.85
CA GLN A 8 6.93 1.56 11.80
C GLN A 8 5.48 1.55 11.34
N ALA A 9 5.18 0.96 10.20
CA ALA A 9 3.82 0.90 9.67
C ALA A 9 2.92 0.11 10.62
N LYS A 10 1.70 0.61 10.82
CA LYS A 10 0.71 0.02 11.73
C LYS A 10 -0.62 -0.16 11.00
N PRO A 11 -1.49 -1.05 11.47
CA PRO A 11 -2.84 -1.16 10.92
C PRO A 11 -3.52 0.22 10.93
N GLY A 12 -4.15 0.56 9.82
CA GLY A 12 -4.78 1.87 9.62
C GLY A 12 -3.94 2.84 8.83
N ASP A 13 -2.65 2.55 8.60
CA ASP A 13 -1.82 3.37 7.72
C ASP A 13 -2.18 3.12 6.27
N LEU A 14 -1.98 4.12 5.42
CA LEU A 14 -2.18 3.98 3.98
C LEU A 14 -0.90 3.50 3.34
N VAL A 15 -1.02 2.65 2.34
CA VAL A 15 0.13 2.21 1.55
C VAL A 15 -0.10 2.61 0.09
N PHE A 16 0.88 3.29 -0.49
CA PHE A 16 0.79 3.84 -1.85
C PHE A 16 1.71 3.07 -2.79
N PHE A 17 1.25 2.93 -4.02
CA PHE A 17 1.97 2.23 -5.08
C PHE A 17 2.08 3.11 -6.32
N VAL A 18 3.12 2.87 -7.12
CA VAL A 18 3.35 3.57 -8.38
C VAL A 18 3.46 2.54 -9.50
N GLY A 19 3.17 2.97 -10.72
CA GLY A 19 3.36 2.12 -11.89
C GLY A 19 2.36 0.97 -12.05
N THR A 20 1.27 0.96 -11.27
CA THR A 20 0.22 -0.06 -11.44
C THR A 20 -0.68 0.25 -12.63
N TYR A 21 -0.68 1.50 -13.09
CA TYR A 21 -1.34 1.94 -14.29
C TYR A 21 -0.36 2.77 -15.10
N ASP A 22 -0.68 3.03 -16.35
CA ASP A 22 0.12 3.89 -17.22
C ASP A 22 -0.14 5.36 -16.91
N THR A 23 0.29 5.79 -15.72
CA THR A 23 0.10 7.16 -15.23
C THR A 23 1.29 7.54 -14.35
N PRO A 24 1.77 8.80 -14.41
CA PRO A 24 2.83 9.24 -13.51
C PRO A 24 2.36 9.34 -12.07
N GLY A 25 3.27 9.13 -11.13
CA GLY A 25 3.00 9.26 -9.71
C GLY A 25 2.25 8.07 -9.11
N VAL A 26 1.61 8.31 -7.97
CA VAL A 26 0.87 7.29 -7.24
C VAL A 26 -0.34 6.84 -8.05
N SER A 27 -0.46 5.55 -8.30
CA SER A 27 -1.52 4.99 -9.13
C SER A 27 -2.44 4.04 -8.37
N HIS A 28 -2.09 3.66 -7.13
CA HIS A 28 -2.91 2.76 -6.32
C HIS A 28 -2.66 3.00 -4.84
N VAL A 29 -3.68 2.75 -4.03
CA VAL A 29 -3.58 2.89 -2.58
C VAL A 29 -4.29 1.72 -1.91
N GLY A 30 -3.72 1.22 -0.82
CA GLY A 30 -4.33 0.21 0.03
C GLY A 30 -4.34 0.65 1.48
N LEU A 31 -5.12 -0.04 2.30
CA LEU A 31 -5.14 0.16 3.73
C LEU A 31 -4.34 -0.97 4.40
N TYR A 32 -3.27 -0.58 5.10
CA TYR A 32 -2.45 -1.57 5.80
C TYR A 32 -3.23 -2.14 6.99
N VAL A 33 -3.24 -3.48 7.09
CA VAL A 33 -3.98 -4.16 8.15
C VAL A 33 -3.05 -4.97 9.07
N GLY A 34 -1.74 -4.81 8.91
CA GLY A 34 -0.75 -5.54 9.71
C GLY A 34 -0.32 -6.83 9.03
N ASN A 35 0.73 -7.47 9.56
CA ASN A 35 1.25 -8.76 9.10
C ASN A 35 1.57 -8.79 7.60
N SER A 36 2.08 -7.67 7.07
CA SER A 36 2.40 -7.52 5.64
C SER A 36 1.20 -7.69 4.72
N MET A 37 0.00 -7.39 5.22
CA MET A 37 -1.23 -7.49 4.45
C MET A 37 -1.87 -6.12 4.27
N MET A 38 -2.58 -5.94 3.17
CA MET A 38 -3.38 -4.74 2.95
C MET A 38 -4.77 -5.11 2.45
N LEU A 39 -5.73 -4.26 2.78
CA LEU A 39 -7.06 -4.29 2.17
C LEU A 39 -7.08 -3.26 1.06
N HIS A 40 -7.42 -3.67 -0.16
CA HIS A 40 -7.45 -2.73 -1.27
C HIS A 40 -8.62 -2.98 -2.19
N CYS A 41 -8.97 -1.95 -2.95
CA CYS A 41 -10.02 -2.07 -3.97
C CYS A 41 -9.43 -2.74 -5.20
N GLY A 42 -9.54 -4.06 -5.23
CA GLY A 42 -9.25 -4.83 -6.42
C GLY A 42 -10.55 -5.17 -7.11
N ASP A 43 -10.58 -6.32 -7.74
CA ASP A 43 -11.79 -6.86 -8.34
C ASP A 43 -11.90 -8.34 -7.96
N PRO A 44 -12.49 -8.65 -6.80
CA PRO A 44 -13.20 -7.79 -5.84
C PRO A 44 -12.26 -7.10 -4.82
N ILE A 45 -12.85 -6.34 -3.88
CA ILE A 45 -12.11 -5.84 -2.72
C ILE A 45 -11.59 -7.04 -1.95
N SER A 46 -10.29 -7.01 -1.62
CA SER A 46 -9.66 -8.17 -0.99
C SER A 46 -8.45 -7.79 -0.16
N TYR A 47 -8.05 -8.71 0.71
CA TYR A 47 -6.76 -8.63 1.39
C TYR A 47 -5.68 -9.18 0.48
N THR A 48 -4.52 -8.53 0.46
CA THR A 48 -3.41 -8.90 -0.39
C THR A 48 -2.11 -8.86 0.40
N ASN A 49 -1.24 -9.84 0.15
CA ASN A 49 0.06 -9.92 0.80
C ASN A 49 1.02 -8.94 0.13
N LEU A 50 1.57 -8.00 0.92
CA LEU A 50 2.50 -7.00 0.44
C LEU A 50 3.87 -7.58 0.09
N ASN A 51 4.17 -8.80 0.51
CA ASN A 51 5.44 -9.44 0.22
C ASN A 51 5.50 -10.07 -1.17
N SER A 52 4.42 -10.02 -1.96
CA SER A 52 4.46 -10.53 -3.33
C SER A 52 5.37 -9.66 -4.19
N ASN A 53 5.99 -10.27 -5.21
CA ASN A 53 6.90 -9.55 -6.09
C ASN A 53 6.22 -8.38 -6.79
N TYR A 54 4.97 -8.53 -7.19
CA TYR A 54 4.23 -7.47 -7.87
C TYR A 54 4.14 -6.22 -7.00
N TRP A 55 3.69 -6.38 -5.76
CA TRP A 55 3.49 -5.24 -4.87
C TRP A 55 4.81 -4.64 -4.39
N GLN A 56 5.84 -5.45 -4.17
CA GLN A 56 7.17 -4.96 -3.81
C GLN A 56 7.76 -4.11 -4.95
N SER A 57 7.54 -4.51 -6.20
CA SER A 57 8.04 -3.77 -7.36
C SER A 57 7.37 -2.41 -7.54
N HIS A 58 6.13 -2.27 -7.06
CA HIS A 58 5.35 -1.05 -7.24
C HIS A 58 5.22 -0.24 -5.95
N PHE A 59 5.81 -0.69 -4.85
CA PHE A 59 5.72 0.00 -3.57
C PHE A 59 6.32 1.39 -3.63
N TYR A 60 5.58 2.37 -3.08
CA TYR A 60 6.06 3.74 -2.97
C TYR A 60 6.34 4.12 -1.51
N SER A 61 5.29 4.18 -0.67
CA SER A 61 5.48 4.57 0.73
C SER A 61 4.26 4.24 1.58
N PHE A 62 4.47 4.24 2.91
CA PHE A 62 3.38 4.24 3.89
C PHE A 62 3.14 5.68 4.36
N TRP A 63 1.89 6.01 4.62
CA TRP A 63 1.49 7.31 5.15
C TRP A 63 0.44 7.13 6.23
N ARG A 64 0.49 7.98 7.25
CA ARG A 64 -0.43 7.92 8.38
C ARG A 64 -1.37 9.10 8.34
N LEU A 65 -2.66 8.83 8.49
CA LEU A 65 -3.66 9.89 8.60
C LEU A 65 -3.48 10.67 9.90
N PRO A 66 -3.79 11.98 9.91
CA PRO A 66 -3.68 12.78 11.12
C PRO A 66 -4.67 12.34 12.21
#